data_b9d30184a88ad03355c3148c8412b4e2
#
_entry.id   b9d30184a88ad03355c3148c8412b4e2
#
_cell.length_a   1.000
_cell.length_b   1.000
_cell.length_c   1.000
_cell.angle_alpha   90.00
_cell.angle_beta   90.00
_cell.angle_gamma   90.00
#
_symmetry.space_group_name_H-M   'P 1'
#
loop_
_entity.id
_entity.type
_entity.pdbx_description
1 polymer ?
#
loop_
_entity_poly.entity_id
_entity_poly.type
_entity_poly.pdbx_seq_one_letter_code
_entity_poly.pdbx_strand_id
1 'polypeptide(L)'
;MQTDIKGHSISPLAVTLLVFIIGLGALIYSILFSTWDITAYVCLSPFFLIIAIQALRNPFAGVCFLFTFNYFFIPWYRYTQGSGLSVWYDVATVTLLVTLLIYSYHQQGKIAWKYTKNILTFGGCIWAIYTAAEIMNPTALTEAWIYSRGIIYSTLVMSLIGVLTMTSYKRLRVIMLFLSIFTLTAVAKAVYQKYAGFDETETTMLIETEMYKTHLLSDVTRYFSFFTDAGNFGSNMGFAAILFGISAIFVKERSIRIYYAIIAVCSIYALFISGTRGALFVPIGGIILLTFLSKNIKLMGATVFFGLFFYVFFAHTYIGESNTSIRRMRTAFRPTKDASYIVRKENQKRLAEYLKYKPFGEGLGLGGVEARKYGSRLTTLIPHDSFYVKIWMETGIVGLVLFLTIYVCTLLRGCYLIMFRIKNNELRGILTAIACGIFGLMISAYGNAFFFQFPTCLLYTSPSPRDPKTS
;
A
#
# COMPACT_ATOMS: atom_id res chain seq x y z
N MET A 1 -14.62 55.71 -21.06
CA MET A 1 -14.36 54.82 -22.20
C MET A 1 -14.12 53.43 -21.62
N GLN A 2 -15.24 52.73 -21.33
CA GLN A 2 -15.23 51.35 -20.83
C GLN A 2 -15.25 50.43 -22.04
N THR A 3 -14.19 49.70 -22.26
CA THR A 3 -14.13 48.64 -23.29
C THR A 3 -14.72 47.37 -22.71
N ASP A 4 -15.96 47.07 -23.13
CA ASP A 4 -16.60 45.77 -22.93
C ASP A 4 -15.79 44.66 -23.64
N ILE A 5 -15.01 43.90 -22.89
CA ILE A 5 -14.48 42.63 -23.35
C ILE A 5 -15.61 41.60 -23.20
N LYS A 6 -16.44 41.45 -24.23
CA LYS A 6 -17.34 40.30 -24.39
C LYS A 6 -16.50 39.04 -24.53
N GLY A 7 -16.26 38.34 -23.43
CA GLY A 7 -15.76 36.98 -23.46
C GLY A 7 -16.75 36.08 -24.21
N HIS A 8 -16.38 35.58 -25.38
CA HIS A 8 -17.14 34.54 -26.08
C HIS A 8 -17.17 33.29 -25.22
N SER A 9 -18.23 33.13 -24.43
CA SER A 9 -18.49 31.85 -23.75
C SER A 9 -18.88 30.83 -24.84
N ILE A 10 -17.98 29.88 -25.07
CA ILE A 10 -18.29 28.73 -25.93
C ILE A 10 -19.55 28.08 -25.38
N SER A 11 -20.58 27.91 -26.22
CA SER A 11 -21.84 27.34 -25.76
C SER A 11 -21.61 25.91 -25.22
N PRO A 12 -22.27 25.50 -24.14
CA PRO A 12 -22.15 24.14 -23.61
C PRO A 12 -22.45 23.08 -24.68
N LEU A 13 -23.34 23.38 -25.61
CA LEU A 13 -23.67 22.52 -26.76
C LEU A 13 -22.46 22.33 -27.69
N ALA A 14 -21.73 23.41 -28.00
CA ALA A 14 -20.54 23.34 -28.86
C ALA A 14 -19.42 22.50 -28.23
N VAL A 15 -19.21 22.62 -26.91
CA VAL A 15 -18.25 21.77 -26.18
C VAL A 15 -18.65 20.28 -26.20
N THR A 16 -19.95 20.02 -25.99
CA THR A 16 -20.51 18.66 -26.02
C THR A 16 -20.37 18.03 -27.41
N LEU A 17 -20.66 18.78 -28.46
CA LEU A 17 -20.51 18.33 -29.85
C LEU A 17 -19.04 18.06 -30.19
N LEU A 18 -18.12 18.94 -29.77
CA LEU A 18 -16.68 18.75 -29.99
C LEU A 18 -16.16 17.48 -29.31
N VAL A 19 -16.53 17.27 -28.05
CA VAL A 19 -16.16 16.06 -27.30
C VAL A 19 -16.74 14.81 -27.97
N PHE A 20 -17.99 14.87 -28.43
CA PHE A 20 -18.62 13.75 -29.13
C PHE A 20 -17.92 13.43 -30.46
N ILE A 21 -17.57 14.46 -31.27
CA ILE A 21 -16.85 14.26 -32.55
C ILE A 21 -15.47 13.68 -32.33
N ILE A 22 -14.71 14.16 -31.32
CA ILE A 22 -13.39 13.63 -30.98
C ILE A 22 -13.53 12.19 -30.51
N GLY A 23 -14.51 11.89 -29.65
CA GLY A 23 -14.76 10.53 -29.16
C GLY A 23 -15.12 9.56 -30.28
N LEU A 24 -15.99 9.98 -31.20
CA LEU A 24 -16.38 9.19 -32.36
C LEU A 24 -15.20 8.96 -33.32
N GLY A 25 -14.39 9.98 -33.56
CA GLY A 25 -13.17 9.87 -34.38
C GLY A 25 -12.15 8.88 -33.77
N ALA A 26 -11.93 8.94 -32.46
CA ALA A 26 -11.04 8.02 -31.75
C ALA A 26 -11.57 6.57 -31.78
N LEU A 27 -12.90 6.39 -31.69
CA LEU A 27 -13.56 5.08 -31.79
C LEU A 27 -13.41 4.48 -33.19
N ILE A 28 -13.63 5.28 -34.24
CA ILE A 28 -13.44 4.87 -35.63
C ILE A 28 -11.96 4.49 -35.88
N TYR A 29 -11.02 5.32 -35.42
CA TYR A 29 -9.59 5.04 -35.51
C TYR A 29 -9.23 3.72 -34.85
N SER A 30 -9.73 3.49 -33.63
CA SER A 30 -9.46 2.27 -32.86
C SER A 30 -9.98 1.01 -33.56
N ILE A 31 -11.17 1.08 -34.18
CA ILE A 31 -11.76 -0.04 -34.94
C ILE A 31 -10.92 -0.31 -36.20
N LEU A 32 -10.52 0.74 -36.93
CA LEU A 32 -9.77 0.60 -38.18
C LEU A 32 -8.36 0.03 -37.98
N PHE A 33 -7.71 0.37 -36.86
CA PHE A 33 -6.35 -0.03 -36.58
C PHE A 33 -6.22 -1.13 -35.50
N SER A 34 -7.34 -1.74 -35.07
CA SER A 34 -7.42 -2.79 -34.05
C SER A 34 -6.74 -2.41 -32.73
N THR A 35 -6.76 -1.12 -32.37
CA THR A 35 -6.16 -0.58 -31.15
C THR A 35 -7.19 -0.54 -30.02
N TRP A 36 -7.51 -1.68 -29.43
CA TRP A 36 -8.52 -1.82 -28.36
C TRP A 36 -8.23 -0.96 -27.13
N ASP A 37 -6.96 -0.64 -26.88
CA ASP A 37 -6.55 0.27 -25.79
C ASP A 37 -7.15 1.67 -25.96
N ILE A 38 -7.15 2.22 -27.19
CA ILE A 38 -7.73 3.54 -27.48
C ILE A 38 -9.24 3.51 -27.24
N THR A 39 -9.93 2.43 -27.64
CA THR A 39 -11.37 2.28 -27.38
C THR A 39 -11.66 2.31 -25.91
N ALA A 40 -10.89 1.59 -25.09
CA ALA A 40 -11.04 1.56 -23.64
C ALA A 40 -10.83 2.95 -23.03
N TYR A 41 -9.80 3.69 -23.45
CA TYR A 41 -9.55 5.07 -22.98
C TYR A 41 -10.67 6.02 -23.35
N VAL A 42 -11.20 5.95 -24.56
CA VAL A 42 -12.33 6.78 -24.99
C VAL A 42 -13.59 6.47 -24.20
N CYS A 43 -13.90 5.18 -23.99
CA CYS A 43 -15.08 4.76 -23.21
C CYS A 43 -14.96 5.13 -21.73
N LEU A 44 -13.74 5.13 -21.17
CA LEU A 44 -13.52 5.48 -19.77
C LEU A 44 -13.36 6.99 -19.54
N SER A 45 -13.02 7.77 -20.58
CA SER A 45 -12.79 9.22 -20.46
C SER A 45 -13.96 10.00 -19.84
N PRO A 46 -15.27 9.72 -20.15
CA PRO A 46 -16.38 10.40 -19.50
C PRO A 46 -16.44 10.15 -18.00
N PHE A 47 -16.12 8.93 -17.55
CA PHE A 47 -16.07 8.58 -16.13
C PHE A 47 -14.95 9.33 -15.42
N PHE A 48 -13.76 9.41 -16.03
CA PHE A 48 -12.64 10.19 -15.50
C PHE A 48 -12.99 11.68 -15.42
N LEU A 49 -13.67 12.21 -16.44
CA LEU A 49 -14.11 13.60 -16.45
C LEU A 49 -15.13 13.89 -15.33
N ILE A 50 -16.14 13.03 -15.15
CA ILE A 50 -17.11 13.15 -14.06
C ILE A 50 -16.42 13.11 -12.70
N ILE A 51 -15.48 12.20 -12.51
CA ILE A 51 -14.70 12.08 -11.27
C ILE A 51 -13.84 13.33 -11.04
N ALA A 52 -13.20 13.86 -12.08
CA ALA A 52 -12.41 15.09 -12.01
C ALA A 52 -13.30 16.30 -11.61
N ILE A 53 -14.46 16.45 -12.24
CA ILE A 53 -15.44 17.49 -11.88
C ILE A 53 -15.93 17.33 -10.45
N GLN A 54 -16.22 16.11 -10.03
CA GLN A 54 -16.64 15.82 -8.66
C GLN A 54 -15.50 16.07 -7.65
N ALA A 55 -14.26 15.77 -8.00
CA ALA A 55 -13.09 16.07 -7.18
C ALA A 55 -12.85 17.58 -7.03
N LEU A 56 -13.09 18.37 -8.08
CA LEU A 56 -13.05 19.84 -8.00
C LEU A 56 -14.09 20.41 -7.03
N ARG A 57 -15.27 19.79 -6.96
CA ARG A 57 -16.33 20.19 -6.02
C ARG A 57 -16.08 19.68 -4.60
N ASN A 58 -15.53 18.49 -4.49
CA ASN A 58 -15.24 17.82 -3.21
C ASN A 58 -13.94 17.01 -3.32
N PRO A 59 -12.79 17.55 -2.89
CA PRO A 59 -11.50 16.87 -2.99
C PRO A 59 -11.45 15.50 -2.31
N PHE A 60 -12.31 15.24 -1.32
CA PHE A 60 -12.41 13.93 -0.69
C PHE A 60 -12.94 12.84 -1.66
N ALA A 61 -13.82 13.21 -2.61
CA ALA A 61 -14.25 12.28 -3.65
C ALA A 61 -13.06 11.86 -4.55
N GLY A 62 -12.16 12.79 -4.87
CA GLY A 62 -10.91 12.49 -5.58
C GLY A 62 -10.00 11.54 -4.80
N VAL A 63 -9.95 11.66 -3.46
CA VAL A 63 -9.22 10.69 -2.62
C VAL A 63 -9.84 9.30 -2.71
N CYS A 64 -11.17 9.20 -2.61
CA CYS A 64 -11.86 7.90 -2.73
C CYS A 64 -11.59 7.24 -4.09
N PHE A 65 -11.58 8.04 -5.17
CA PHE A 65 -11.21 7.56 -6.49
C PHE A 65 -9.77 7.08 -6.56
N LEU A 66 -8.82 7.90 -6.11
CA LEU A 66 -7.39 7.54 -6.10
C LEU A 66 -7.15 6.26 -5.28
N PHE A 67 -7.87 6.11 -4.18
CA PHE A 67 -7.79 4.92 -3.32
C PHE A 67 -8.32 3.67 -4.03
N THR A 68 -9.44 3.79 -4.75
CA THR A 68 -9.99 2.71 -5.56
C THR A 68 -9.08 2.35 -6.71
N PHE A 69 -8.59 3.37 -7.45
CA PHE A 69 -7.65 3.17 -8.56
C PHE A 69 -6.35 2.49 -8.10
N ASN A 70 -5.79 2.93 -6.96
CA ASN A 70 -4.62 2.29 -6.36
C ASN A 70 -4.86 0.81 -6.03
N TYR A 71 -6.03 0.49 -5.45
CA TYR A 71 -6.32 -0.87 -5.02
C TYR A 71 -6.49 -1.84 -6.20
N PHE A 72 -7.15 -1.40 -7.27
CA PHE A 72 -7.42 -2.20 -8.46
C PHE A 72 -6.40 -1.99 -9.59
N PHE A 73 -5.30 -1.29 -9.31
CA PHE A 73 -4.25 -1.02 -10.28
C PHE A 73 -3.61 -2.31 -10.83
N ILE A 74 -3.26 -3.25 -9.97
CA ILE A 74 -2.59 -4.51 -10.36
C ILE A 74 -3.50 -5.41 -11.19
N PRO A 75 -4.78 -5.70 -10.80
CA PRO A 75 -5.66 -6.44 -11.67
C PRO A 75 -5.86 -5.76 -13.02
N TRP A 76 -6.06 -4.45 -13.03
CA TRP A 76 -6.18 -3.74 -14.31
C TRP A 76 -4.94 -3.95 -15.18
N TYR A 77 -3.74 -3.69 -14.64
CA TYR A 77 -2.49 -3.92 -15.36
C TYR A 77 -2.35 -5.36 -15.87
N ARG A 78 -2.72 -6.34 -15.04
CA ARG A 78 -2.62 -7.77 -15.36
C ARG A 78 -3.52 -8.18 -16.52
N TYR A 79 -4.77 -7.71 -16.53
CA TYR A 79 -5.75 -8.13 -17.55
C TYR A 79 -5.73 -7.29 -18.82
N THR A 80 -5.26 -6.06 -18.78
CA THR A 80 -5.17 -5.21 -19.98
C THR A 80 -3.80 -5.23 -20.64
N GLN A 81 -2.77 -5.74 -19.94
CA GLN A 81 -1.36 -5.69 -20.38
C GLN A 81 -0.92 -4.26 -20.80
N GLY A 82 -1.63 -3.25 -20.31
CA GLY A 82 -1.48 -1.86 -20.71
C GLY A 82 -0.15 -1.26 -20.26
N SER A 83 0.73 -0.98 -21.20
CA SER A 83 1.93 -0.19 -20.93
C SER A 83 1.54 1.24 -20.50
N GLY A 84 2.18 1.78 -19.48
CA GLY A 84 2.00 3.18 -19.06
C GLY A 84 0.94 3.46 -18.00
N LEU A 85 0.22 2.46 -17.46
CA LEU A 85 -0.77 2.65 -16.40
C LEU A 85 -0.19 3.34 -15.15
N SER A 86 1.09 3.11 -14.82
CA SER A 86 1.76 3.80 -13.71
C SER A 86 1.82 5.31 -13.90
N VAL A 87 1.94 5.78 -15.15
CA VAL A 87 1.92 7.21 -15.46
C VAL A 87 0.54 7.80 -15.19
N TRP A 88 -0.54 7.07 -15.49
CA TRP A 88 -1.90 7.52 -15.18
C TRP A 88 -2.17 7.65 -13.68
N TYR A 89 -1.58 6.77 -12.88
CA TYR A 89 -1.64 6.91 -11.42
C TYR A 89 -0.90 8.18 -10.95
N ASP A 90 0.28 8.47 -11.51
CA ASP A 90 1.03 9.69 -11.22
C ASP A 90 0.21 10.93 -11.62
N VAL A 91 -0.35 10.94 -12.83
CA VAL A 91 -1.23 12.02 -13.33
C VAL A 91 -2.43 12.22 -12.41
N ALA A 92 -3.13 11.15 -12.01
CA ALA A 92 -4.26 11.23 -11.10
C ALA A 92 -3.86 11.83 -9.74
N THR A 93 -2.69 11.44 -9.23
CA THR A 93 -2.16 11.93 -7.95
C THR A 93 -1.82 13.42 -8.02
N VAL A 94 -1.13 13.85 -9.08
CA VAL A 94 -0.79 15.27 -9.31
C VAL A 94 -2.05 16.09 -9.54
N THR A 95 -2.98 15.59 -10.35
CA THR A 95 -4.28 16.26 -10.60
C THR A 95 -5.05 16.47 -9.31
N LEU A 96 -5.07 15.47 -8.41
CA LEU A 96 -5.72 15.63 -7.11
C LEU A 96 -5.03 16.68 -6.24
N LEU A 97 -3.70 16.75 -6.26
CA LEU A 97 -2.95 17.78 -5.53
C LEU A 97 -3.26 19.19 -6.07
N VAL A 98 -3.24 19.36 -7.40
CA VAL A 98 -3.61 20.62 -8.05
C VAL A 98 -5.07 20.99 -7.74
N THR A 99 -5.97 20.03 -7.76
CA THR A 99 -7.38 20.23 -7.38
C THR A 99 -7.50 20.73 -5.93
N LEU A 100 -6.72 20.18 -5.00
CA LEU A 100 -6.68 20.66 -3.62
C LEU A 100 -6.17 22.09 -3.50
N LEU A 101 -5.18 22.48 -4.29
CA LEU A 101 -4.68 23.86 -4.34
C LEU A 101 -5.73 24.82 -4.88
N ILE A 102 -6.39 24.48 -5.99
CA ILE A 102 -7.47 25.28 -6.59
C ILE A 102 -8.65 25.40 -5.61
N TYR A 103 -9.06 24.28 -5.00
CA TYR A 103 -10.13 24.28 -4.00
C TYR A 103 -9.78 25.14 -2.78
N SER A 104 -8.53 25.12 -2.33
CA SER A 104 -8.06 25.97 -1.24
C SER A 104 -8.11 27.45 -1.59
N TYR A 105 -7.78 27.80 -2.82
CA TYR A 105 -7.83 29.18 -3.30
C TYR A 105 -9.26 29.72 -3.37
N HIS A 106 -10.18 28.95 -3.97
CA HIS A 106 -11.59 29.35 -4.12
C HIS A 106 -12.39 29.29 -2.81
N GLN A 107 -12.05 28.39 -1.93
CA GLN A 107 -12.76 28.16 -0.66
C GLN A 107 -11.88 28.54 0.53
N GLN A 108 -11.53 29.82 0.62
CA GLN A 108 -10.65 30.34 1.66
C GLN A 108 -11.09 29.88 3.07
N GLY A 109 -10.15 29.34 3.84
CA GLY A 109 -10.38 28.84 5.20
C GLY A 109 -10.95 27.43 5.36
N LYS A 110 -11.46 26.76 4.29
CA LYS A 110 -11.95 25.38 4.39
C LYS A 110 -10.83 24.33 4.44
N ILE A 111 -9.64 24.64 3.89
CA ILE A 111 -8.48 23.78 3.98
C ILE A 111 -7.49 24.36 5.00
N ALA A 112 -7.19 23.57 6.01
CA ALA A 112 -6.32 24.01 7.09
C ALA A 112 -4.87 23.56 6.86
N TRP A 113 -4.12 24.31 6.07
CA TRP A 113 -2.70 24.08 5.75
C TRP A 113 -1.79 23.99 7.00
N LYS A 114 -2.19 24.61 8.13
CA LYS A 114 -1.41 24.52 9.38
C LYS A 114 -1.10 23.10 9.83
N TYR A 115 -1.89 22.12 9.40
CA TYR A 115 -1.73 20.73 9.80
C TYR A 115 -0.76 19.94 8.92
N THR A 116 -0.32 20.52 7.80
CA THR A 116 0.79 19.94 7.02
C THR A 116 2.12 20.01 7.78
N LYS A 117 2.22 20.86 8.81
CA LYS A 117 3.36 20.92 9.72
C LYS A 117 3.35 19.74 10.69
N ASN A 118 3.65 18.55 10.19
CA ASN A 118 3.73 17.32 10.96
C ASN A 118 4.97 16.51 10.59
N ILE A 119 5.34 15.52 11.41
CA ILE A 119 6.55 14.71 11.25
C ILE A 119 6.55 13.97 9.91
N LEU A 120 5.41 13.39 9.49
CA LEU A 120 5.33 12.62 8.25
C LEU A 120 5.52 13.50 7.01
N THR A 121 4.88 14.68 6.98
CA THR A 121 5.02 15.60 5.83
C THR A 121 6.43 16.18 5.76
N PHE A 122 7.00 16.58 6.90
CA PHE A 122 8.38 17.08 6.96
C PHE A 122 9.39 15.98 6.60
N GLY A 123 9.24 14.80 7.18
CA GLY A 123 10.07 13.65 6.85
C GLY A 123 9.91 13.22 5.39
N GLY A 124 8.68 13.24 4.86
CA GLY A 124 8.41 12.99 3.44
C GLY A 124 9.09 14.00 2.51
N CYS A 125 9.18 15.27 2.93
CA CYS A 125 9.93 16.28 2.18
C CYS A 125 11.43 15.96 2.17
N ILE A 126 12.02 15.64 3.32
CA ILE A 126 13.45 15.25 3.41
C ILE A 126 13.70 13.98 2.59
N TRP A 127 12.82 12.99 2.69
CA TRP A 127 12.91 11.76 1.90
C TRP A 127 12.86 12.03 0.40
N ALA A 128 11.93 12.88 -0.05
CA ALA A 128 11.80 13.24 -1.46
C ALA A 128 13.06 13.96 -1.98
N ILE A 129 13.60 14.91 -1.21
CA ILE A 129 14.85 15.61 -1.57
C ILE A 129 16.02 14.62 -1.64
N TYR A 130 16.17 13.76 -0.64
CA TYR A 130 17.24 12.76 -0.58
C TYR A 130 17.17 11.80 -1.77
N THR A 131 16.01 11.20 -2.02
CA THR A 131 15.84 10.24 -3.11
C THR A 131 15.85 10.88 -4.50
N ALA A 132 15.45 12.16 -4.62
CA ALA A 132 15.65 12.90 -5.84
C ALA A 132 17.16 13.15 -6.11
N ALA A 133 17.93 13.47 -5.08
CA ALA A 133 19.36 13.69 -5.19
C ALA A 133 20.16 12.41 -5.51
N GLU A 134 19.58 11.22 -5.31
CA GLU A 134 20.21 9.94 -5.68
C GLU A 134 20.50 9.80 -7.18
N ILE A 135 19.93 10.64 -8.05
CA ILE A 135 20.32 10.71 -9.46
C ILE A 135 21.80 11.16 -9.63
N MET A 136 22.34 11.85 -8.63
CA MET A 136 23.74 12.31 -8.61
C MET A 136 24.70 11.22 -8.12
N ASN A 137 24.19 10.08 -7.65
CA ASN A 137 25.02 8.96 -7.23
C ASN A 137 25.84 8.45 -8.44
N PRO A 138 27.18 8.30 -8.34
CA PRO A 138 28.02 7.90 -9.47
C PRO A 138 27.62 6.58 -10.14
N THR A 139 26.91 5.72 -9.40
CA THR A 139 26.45 4.43 -9.91
C THR A 139 25.00 4.46 -10.38
N ALA A 140 24.28 5.57 -10.21
CA ALA A 140 22.88 5.70 -10.61
C ALA A 140 22.70 5.58 -12.13
N LEU A 141 21.54 5.09 -12.53
CA LEU A 141 21.08 5.06 -13.92
C LEU A 141 19.77 5.85 -14.01
N THR A 142 19.73 6.83 -14.90
CA THR A 142 18.58 7.72 -15.08
C THR A 142 17.29 6.95 -15.36
N GLU A 143 17.36 5.91 -16.20
CA GLU A 143 16.19 5.07 -16.53
C GLU A 143 15.64 4.35 -15.29
N ALA A 144 16.51 3.76 -14.46
CA ALA A 144 16.11 3.08 -13.23
C ALA A 144 15.55 4.07 -12.20
N TRP A 145 16.13 5.26 -12.11
CA TRP A 145 15.67 6.34 -11.25
C TRP A 145 14.27 6.83 -11.67
N ILE A 146 14.03 7.07 -12.98
CA ILE A 146 12.71 7.45 -13.50
C ILE A 146 11.68 6.34 -13.25
N TYR A 147 12.06 5.09 -13.42
CA TYR A 147 11.18 3.95 -13.15
C TYR A 147 10.76 3.90 -11.67
N SER A 148 11.64 4.29 -10.76
CA SER A 148 11.42 4.28 -9.30
C SER A 148 10.82 5.58 -8.76
N ARG A 149 10.36 6.50 -9.61
CA ARG A 149 9.85 7.84 -9.25
C ARG A 149 8.77 7.82 -8.16
N GLY A 150 7.97 6.74 -8.09
CA GLY A 150 6.94 6.59 -7.06
C GLY A 150 7.52 6.61 -5.63
N ILE A 151 8.73 6.10 -5.43
CA ILE A 151 9.41 6.11 -4.12
C ILE A 151 9.78 7.55 -3.72
N ILE A 152 10.09 8.40 -4.71
CA ILE A 152 10.53 9.78 -4.48
C ILE A 152 9.40 10.62 -3.88
N TYR A 153 8.25 10.66 -4.53
CA TYR A 153 7.21 11.63 -4.19
C TYR A 153 6.06 11.07 -3.31
N SER A 154 5.84 9.75 -3.31
CA SER A 154 4.61 9.18 -2.74
C SER A 154 4.41 9.52 -1.26
N THR A 155 5.45 9.40 -0.43
CA THR A 155 5.34 9.69 1.00
C THR A 155 4.94 11.16 1.25
N LEU A 156 5.55 12.10 0.53
CA LEU A 156 5.25 13.54 0.66
C LEU A 156 3.83 13.85 0.17
N VAL A 157 3.52 13.47 -1.08
CA VAL A 157 2.26 13.85 -1.73
C VAL A 157 1.07 13.20 -1.04
N MET A 158 1.17 11.90 -0.69
CA MET A 158 0.10 11.21 0.02
C MET A 158 -0.09 11.73 1.44
N SER A 159 0.98 12.13 2.14
CA SER A 159 0.84 12.77 3.45
C SER A 159 0.12 14.10 3.36
N LEU A 160 0.40 14.92 2.33
CA LEU A 160 -0.29 16.18 2.08
C LEU A 160 -1.77 15.94 1.77
N ILE A 161 -2.07 15.07 0.80
CA ILE A 161 -3.44 14.73 0.42
C ILE A 161 -4.23 14.23 1.64
N GLY A 162 -3.65 13.29 2.39
CA GLY A 162 -4.28 12.72 3.56
C GLY A 162 -4.60 13.77 4.65
N VAL A 163 -3.61 14.60 5.03
CA VAL A 163 -3.80 15.64 6.06
C VAL A 163 -4.85 16.67 5.66
N LEU A 164 -4.87 17.07 4.39
CA LEU A 164 -5.77 18.11 3.90
C LEU A 164 -7.20 17.60 3.69
N THR A 165 -7.38 16.30 3.46
CA THR A 165 -8.69 15.72 3.13
C THR A 165 -9.33 14.94 4.27
N MET A 166 -8.53 14.26 5.12
CA MET A 166 -9.04 13.44 6.25
C MET A 166 -9.34 14.29 7.49
N THR A 167 -10.29 15.21 7.36
CA THR A 167 -10.58 16.23 8.40
C THR A 167 -11.69 15.83 9.37
N SER A 168 -12.42 14.73 9.12
CA SER A 168 -13.56 14.34 9.95
C SER A 168 -13.67 12.84 10.16
N TYR A 169 -14.30 12.46 11.28
CA TYR A 169 -14.60 11.06 11.57
C TYR A 169 -15.51 10.41 10.51
N LYS A 170 -16.45 11.18 9.92
CA LYS A 170 -17.30 10.69 8.82
C LYS A 170 -16.47 10.24 7.61
N ARG A 171 -15.47 11.01 7.22
CA ARG A 171 -14.56 10.67 6.10
C ARG A 171 -13.75 9.41 6.42
N LEU A 172 -13.27 9.26 7.66
CA LEU A 172 -12.59 8.04 8.09
C LEU A 172 -13.51 6.81 7.96
N ARG A 173 -14.78 6.90 8.39
CA ARG A 173 -15.76 5.81 8.22
C ARG A 173 -15.97 5.43 6.74
N VAL A 174 -15.97 6.41 5.84
CA VAL A 174 -16.07 6.14 4.39
C VAL A 174 -14.84 5.35 3.92
N ILE A 175 -13.63 5.76 4.29
CA ILE A 175 -12.40 5.00 3.92
C ILE A 175 -12.42 3.59 4.52
N MET A 176 -12.87 3.44 5.77
CA MET A 176 -13.04 2.11 6.38
C MET A 176 -14.04 1.24 5.59
N LEU A 177 -15.12 1.84 5.07
CA LEU A 177 -16.07 1.14 4.21
C LEU A 177 -15.40 0.70 2.89
N PHE A 178 -14.66 1.58 2.21
CA PHE A 178 -13.92 1.21 0.99
C PHE A 178 -12.93 0.07 1.28
N LEU A 179 -12.13 0.19 2.32
CA LEU A 179 -11.20 -0.86 2.74
C LEU A 179 -11.90 -2.19 3.02
N SER A 180 -13.08 -2.16 3.65
CA SER A 180 -13.84 -3.37 3.95
C SER A 180 -14.34 -4.07 2.69
N ILE A 181 -14.87 -3.30 1.73
CA ILE A 181 -15.32 -3.82 0.42
C ILE A 181 -14.13 -4.41 -0.35
N PHE A 182 -13.03 -3.66 -0.43
CA PHE A 182 -11.82 -4.12 -1.13
C PHE A 182 -11.22 -5.37 -0.50
N THR A 183 -11.21 -5.45 0.83
CA THR A 183 -10.75 -6.66 1.53
C THR A 183 -11.63 -7.86 1.19
N LEU A 184 -12.95 -7.70 1.21
CA LEU A 184 -13.89 -8.78 0.89
C LEU A 184 -13.77 -9.23 -0.58
N THR A 185 -13.62 -8.30 -1.52
CA THR A 185 -13.38 -8.64 -2.93
C THR A 185 -12.06 -9.39 -3.12
N ALA A 186 -11.00 -8.98 -2.41
CA ALA A 186 -9.72 -9.67 -2.44
C ALA A 186 -9.79 -11.08 -1.85
N VAL A 187 -10.51 -11.25 -0.74
CA VAL A 187 -10.77 -12.58 -0.14
C VAL A 187 -11.55 -13.45 -1.12
N ALA A 188 -12.61 -12.92 -1.73
CA ALA A 188 -13.43 -13.65 -2.70
C ALA A 188 -12.62 -14.13 -3.90
N LYS A 189 -11.76 -13.26 -4.47
CA LYS A 189 -10.87 -13.67 -5.58
C LYS A 189 -9.85 -14.73 -5.15
N ALA A 190 -9.29 -14.62 -3.94
CA ALA A 190 -8.35 -15.65 -3.45
C ALA A 190 -9.04 -17.00 -3.20
N VAL A 191 -10.27 -16.97 -2.72
CA VAL A 191 -11.12 -18.18 -2.59
C VAL A 191 -11.43 -18.77 -3.97
N TYR A 192 -11.77 -17.92 -4.95
CA TYR A 192 -11.95 -18.36 -6.32
C TYR A 192 -10.69 -19.03 -6.86
N GLN A 193 -9.50 -18.40 -6.73
CA GLN A 193 -8.22 -18.99 -7.15
C GLN A 193 -7.97 -20.34 -6.47
N LYS A 194 -8.38 -20.51 -5.22
CA LYS A 194 -8.19 -21.77 -4.47
C LYS A 194 -9.06 -22.93 -5.00
N TYR A 195 -10.31 -22.66 -5.36
CA TYR A 195 -11.26 -23.70 -5.75
C TYR A 195 -11.41 -23.88 -7.27
N ALA A 196 -11.30 -22.79 -8.03
CA ALA A 196 -11.41 -22.81 -9.50
C ALA A 196 -10.05 -22.84 -10.21
N GLY A 197 -8.96 -22.55 -9.49
CA GLY A 197 -7.62 -22.42 -10.05
C GLY A 197 -7.29 -21.00 -10.51
N PHE A 198 -6.08 -20.84 -11.03
CA PHE A 198 -5.65 -19.59 -11.69
C PHE A 198 -6.24 -19.53 -13.10
N ASP A 199 -6.66 -18.34 -13.52
CA ASP A 199 -7.10 -18.12 -14.89
C ASP A 199 -5.91 -18.09 -15.87
N GLU A 200 -6.20 -18.02 -17.16
CA GLU A 200 -5.19 -18.07 -18.23
C GLU A 200 -4.17 -16.91 -18.09
N THR A 201 -4.65 -15.70 -17.83
CA THR A 201 -3.80 -14.51 -17.65
C THR A 201 -2.90 -14.64 -16.42
N GLU A 202 -3.45 -15.14 -15.31
CA GLU A 202 -2.70 -15.39 -14.07
C GLU A 202 -1.64 -16.48 -14.27
N THR A 203 -1.98 -17.53 -15.00
CA THR A 203 -1.07 -18.64 -15.31
C THR A 203 0.07 -18.17 -16.22
N THR A 204 -0.23 -17.42 -17.27
CA THR A 204 0.76 -16.82 -18.16
C THR A 204 1.70 -15.89 -17.39
N MET A 205 1.16 -15.02 -16.54
CA MET A 205 1.97 -14.14 -15.67
C MET A 205 2.90 -14.96 -14.76
N LEU A 206 2.40 -16.03 -14.13
CA LEU A 206 3.22 -16.89 -13.25
C LEU A 206 4.39 -17.53 -14.01
N ILE A 207 4.20 -17.90 -15.27
CA ILE A 207 5.23 -18.52 -16.13
C ILE A 207 6.24 -17.46 -16.59
N GLU A 208 5.77 -16.36 -17.18
CA GLU A 208 6.62 -15.29 -17.73
C GLU A 208 7.51 -14.62 -16.68
N THR A 209 6.97 -14.42 -15.48
CA THR A 209 7.71 -13.82 -14.37
C THR A 209 8.49 -14.82 -13.52
N GLU A 210 8.48 -16.10 -13.89
CA GLU A 210 9.04 -17.22 -13.11
C GLU A 210 8.47 -17.35 -11.68
N MET A 211 7.36 -16.70 -11.40
CA MET A 211 6.72 -16.72 -10.08
C MET A 211 6.16 -18.11 -9.73
N TYR A 212 5.94 -18.98 -10.73
CA TYR A 212 5.56 -20.39 -10.47
C TYR A 212 6.53 -21.09 -9.51
N LYS A 213 7.83 -20.77 -9.55
CA LYS A 213 8.85 -21.34 -8.65
C LYS A 213 8.60 -21.03 -7.16
N THR A 214 7.86 -19.98 -6.87
CA THR A 214 7.58 -19.52 -5.50
C THR A 214 6.12 -19.65 -5.11
N HIS A 215 5.20 -19.74 -6.06
CA HIS A 215 3.76 -19.82 -5.82
C HIS A 215 3.18 -21.21 -5.99
N LEU A 216 3.73 -22.02 -6.93
CA LEU A 216 3.33 -23.41 -7.17
C LEU A 216 4.40 -24.35 -6.62
N LEU A 217 4.46 -24.48 -5.31
CA LEU A 217 5.37 -25.41 -4.66
C LEU A 217 4.79 -26.83 -4.68
N SER A 218 5.64 -27.85 -4.60
CA SER A 218 5.23 -29.26 -4.68
C SER A 218 4.09 -29.64 -3.75
N ASP A 219 4.00 -28.98 -2.61
CA ASP A 219 3.05 -29.33 -1.55
C ASP A 219 2.12 -28.18 -1.15
N VAL A 220 2.33 -26.94 -1.64
CA VAL A 220 1.51 -25.77 -1.29
C VAL A 220 1.39 -24.80 -2.45
N THR A 221 0.16 -24.48 -2.85
CA THR A 221 -0.15 -23.36 -3.72
C THR A 221 -0.36 -22.09 -2.89
N ARG A 222 0.27 -20.98 -3.30
CA ARG A 222 0.19 -19.69 -2.65
C ARG A 222 -0.66 -18.73 -3.47
N TYR A 223 -1.81 -18.33 -2.93
CA TYR A 223 -2.76 -17.47 -3.62
C TYR A 223 -2.42 -16.00 -3.39
N PHE A 224 -2.54 -15.19 -4.44
CA PHE A 224 -2.16 -13.78 -4.44
C PHE A 224 -3.31 -12.81 -4.75
N SER A 225 -4.50 -13.33 -5.12
CA SER A 225 -5.68 -12.50 -5.40
C SER A 225 -5.39 -11.40 -6.43
N PHE A 226 -5.72 -10.16 -6.09
CA PHE A 226 -5.48 -8.96 -6.91
C PHE A 226 -4.09 -8.33 -6.70
N PHE A 227 -3.25 -8.93 -5.86
CA PHE A 227 -1.97 -8.33 -5.48
C PHE A 227 -0.84 -8.76 -6.40
N THR A 228 0.32 -8.11 -6.26
CA THR A 228 1.52 -8.43 -7.03
C THR A 228 2.01 -9.85 -6.79
N ASP A 229 1.93 -10.29 -5.53
CA ASP A 229 2.40 -11.59 -5.08
C ASP A 229 1.68 -12.02 -3.79
N ALA A 230 1.86 -13.28 -3.39
CA ALA A 230 1.24 -13.83 -2.19
C ALA A 230 1.77 -13.21 -0.88
N GLY A 231 2.97 -12.62 -0.88
CA GLY A 231 3.53 -11.91 0.28
C GLY A 231 2.82 -10.60 0.54
N ASN A 232 2.61 -9.83 -0.53
CA ASN A 232 1.84 -8.59 -0.50
C ASN A 232 0.38 -8.86 -0.10
N PHE A 233 -0.28 -9.85 -0.73
CA PHE A 233 -1.64 -10.25 -0.37
C PHE A 233 -1.76 -10.66 1.09
N GLY A 234 -0.93 -11.60 1.56
CA GLY A 234 -0.99 -12.08 2.94
C GLY A 234 -0.75 -10.98 3.97
N SER A 235 0.20 -10.07 3.70
CA SER A 235 0.49 -8.94 4.60
C SER A 235 -0.67 -7.95 4.69
N ASN A 236 -1.33 -7.65 3.57
CA ASN A 236 -2.54 -6.82 3.57
C ASN A 236 -3.72 -7.50 4.26
N MET A 237 -3.88 -8.81 4.12
CA MET A 237 -4.90 -9.56 4.88
C MET A 237 -4.60 -9.57 6.37
N GLY A 238 -3.33 -9.70 6.77
CA GLY A 238 -2.90 -9.53 8.16
C GLY A 238 -3.22 -8.13 8.71
N PHE A 239 -2.97 -7.09 7.91
CA PHE A 239 -3.34 -5.72 8.25
C PHE A 239 -4.87 -5.57 8.42
N ALA A 240 -5.65 -6.08 7.47
CA ALA A 240 -7.11 -6.02 7.52
C ALA A 240 -7.67 -6.78 8.74
N ALA A 241 -7.09 -7.92 9.09
CA ALA A 241 -7.47 -8.69 10.28
C ALA A 241 -7.31 -7.86 11.57
N ILE A 242 -6.18 -7.16 11.72
CA ILE A 242 -5.91 -6.27 12.86
C ILE A 242 -6.82 -5.04 12.80
N LEU A 243 -6.90 -4.39 11.64
CA LEU A 243 -7.71 -3.18 11.46
C LEU A 243 -9.17 -3.42 11.85
N PHE A 244 -9.80 -4.42 11.25
CA PHE A 244 -11.20 -4.70 11.48
C PHE A 244 -11.45 -5.43 12.80
N GLY A 245 -10.54 -6.30 13.24
CA GLY A 245 -10.64 -7.00 14.51
C GLY A 245 -10.62 -6.06 15.71
N ILE A 246 -9.67 -5.15 15.77
CA ILE A 246 -9.60 -4.14 16.84
C ILE A 246 -10.76 -3.14 16.70
N SER A 247 -11.06 -2.66 15.49
CA SER A 247 -12.17 -1.73 15.27
C SER A 247 -13.51 -2.30 15.72
N ALA A 248 -13.76 -3.61 15.53
CA ALA A 248 -14.96 -4.29 15.99
C ALA A 248 -15.15 -4.20 17.51
N ILE A 249 -14.08 -4.11 18.31
CA ILE A 249 -14.17 -4.00 19.76
C ILE A 249 -14.68 -2.62 20.19
N PHE A 250 -14.26 -1.56 19.46
CA PHE A 250 -14.50 -0.17 19.87
C PHE A 250 -15.72 0.48 19.23
N VAL A 251 -16.21 -0.04 18.08
CA VAL A 251 -17.39 0.50 17.39
C VAL A 251 -18.65 0.22 18.21
N LYS A 252 -19.49 1.25 18.40
CA LYS A 252 -20.68 1.18 19.23
C LYS A 252 -21.84 0.46 18.54
N GLU A 253 -22.01 0.69 17.24
CA GLU A 253 -23.09 0.14 16.45
C GLU A 253 -22.93 -1.37 16.25
N ARG A 254 -23.90 -2.16 16.74
CA ARG A 254 -23.84 -3.63 16.76
C ARG A 254 -23.69 -4.23 15.35
N SER A 255 -24.39 -3.68 14.37
CA SER A 255 -24.35 -4.17 12.99
C SER A 255 -22.96 -4.00 12.38
N ILE A 256 -22.33 -2.82 12.56
CA ILE A 256 -20.96 -2.54 12.08
C ILE A 256 -19.95 -3.39 12.84
N ARG A 257 -20.14 -3.59 14.15
CA ARG A 257 -19.29 -4.47 14.96
C ARG A 257 -19.25 -5.89 14.41
N ILE A 258 -20.42 -6.48 14.14
CA ILE A 258 -20.54 -7.83 13.57
C ILE A 258 -19.92 -7.87 12.18
N TYR A 259 -20.20 -6.87 11.34
CA TYR A 259 -19.63 -6.76 10.01
C TYR A 259 -18.09 -6.73 10.03
N TYR A 260 -17.49 -5.91 10.88
CA TYR A 260 -16.03 -5.85 11.03
C TYR A 260 -15.44 -7.16 11.58
N ALA A 261 -16.12 -7.80 12.51
CA ALA A 261 -15.68 -9.10 13.03
C ALA A 261 -15.65 -10.17 11.92
N ILE A 262 -16.68 -10.21 11.07
CA ILE A 262 -16.73 -11.12 9.91
C ILE A 262 -15.53 -10.84 8.96
N ILE A 263 -15.27 -9.57 8.63
CA ILE A 263 -14.14 -9.22 7.77
C ILE A 263 -12.83 -9.66 8.39
N ALA A 264 -12.64 -9.47 9.70
CA ALA A 264 -11.42 -9.88 10.38
C ALA A 264 -11.20 -11.41 10.27
N VAL A 265 -12.26 -12.20 10.47
CA VAL A 265 -12.19 -13.67 10.33
C VAL A 265 -11.87 -14.08 8.88
N CYS A 266 -12.55 -13.47 7.90
CA CYS A 266 -12.28 -13.71 6.49
C CYS A 266 -10.84 -13.34 6.12
N SER A 267 -10.31 -12.24 6.66
CA SER A 267 -8.94 -11.79 6.45
C SER A 267 -7.91 -12.76 7.05
N ILE A 268 -8.17 -13.30 8.24
CA ILE A 268 -7.32 -14.34 8.84
C ILE A 268 -7.29 -15.58 7.95
N TYR A 269 -8.44 -16.05 7.47
CA TYR A 269 -8.49 -17.16 6.52
C TYR A 269 -7.68 -16.89 5.26
N ALA A 270 -7.85 -15.70 4.66
CA ALA A 270 -7.13 -15.28 3.46
C ALA A 270 -5.61 -15.17 3.69
N LEU A 271 -5.18 -14.69 4.86
CA LEU A 271 -3.78 -14.69 5.27
C LEU A 271 -3.20 -16.11 5.25
N PHE A 272 -3.91 -17.11 5.79
CA PHE A 272 -3.44 -18.49 5.80
C PHE A 272 -3.33 -19.08 4.40
N ILE A 273 -4.29 -18.85 3.50
CA ILE A 273 -4.24 -19.38 2.14
C ILE A 273 -3.18 -18.66 1.26
N SER A 274 -2.72 -17.46 1.65
CA SER A 274 -1.57 -16.83 0.99
C SER A 274 -0.28 -17.65 1.13
N GLY A 275 -0.22 -18.55 2.12
CA GLY A 275 0.94 -19.38 2.41
C GLY A 275 2.21 -18.57 2.74
N THR A 276 2.08 -17.28 3.10
CA THR A 276 3.22 -16.39 3.33
C THR A 276 3.57 -16.31 4.81
N ARG A 277 4.69 -16.91 5.18
CA ARG A 277 5.16 -16.97 6.58
C ARG A 277 5.42 -15.60 7.19
N GLY A 278 6.03 -14.68 6.43
CA GLY A 278 6.30 -13.32 6.88
C GLY A 278 5.04 -12.52 7.19
N ALA A 279 3.90 -12.83 6.54
CA ALA A 279 2.64 -12.15 6.77
C ALA A 279 2.04 -12.43 8.16
N LEU A 280 2.38 -13.55 8.80
CA LEU A 280 1.96 -13.85 10.19
C LEU A 280 2.48 -12.84 11.20
N PHE A 281 3.62 -12.19 10.90
CA PHE A 281 4.18 -11.19 11.80
C PHE A 281 3.36 -9.88 11.81
N VAL A 282 2.45 -9.67 10.85
CA VAL A 282 1.55 -8.50 10.87
C VAL A 282 0.58 -8.57 12.05
N PRO A 283 -0.26 -9.60 12.21
CA PRO A 283 -1.14 -9.68 13.36
C PRO A 283 -0.38 -9.83 14.68
N ILE A 284 0.75 -10.53 14.72
CA ILE A 284 1.56 -10.66 15.93
C ILE A 284 2.08 -9.28 16.39
N GLY A 285 2.71 -8.52 15.48
CA GLY A 285 3.19 -7.17 15.79
C GLY A 285 2.06 -6.23 16.18
N GLY A 286 0.92 -6.29 15.46
CA GLY A 286 -0.25 -5.49 15.77
C GLY A 286 -0.80 -5.75 17.18
N ILE A 287 -0.90 -6.99 17.61
CA ILE A 287 -1.34 -7.35 18.95
C ILE A 287 -0.34 -6.90 20.02
N ILE A 288 0.97 -7.01 19.75
CA ILE A 288 2.01 -6.52 20.65
C ILE A 288 1.84 -5.00 20.88
N LEU A 289 1.69 -4.21 19.82
CA LEU A 289 1.48 -2.77 19.97
C LEU A 289 0.15 -2.45 20.68
N LEU A 290 -0.92 -3.20 20.41
CA LEU A 290 -2.21 -3.05 21.07
C LEU A 290 -2.08 -3.16 22.61
N THR A 291 -1.29 -4.12 23.08
CA THR A 291 -1.05 -4.29 24.52
C THR A 291 -0.41 -3.08 25.17
N PHE A 292 0.58 -2.48 24.51
CA PHE A 292 1.20 -1.26 25.01
C PHE A 292 0.23 -0.07 25.00
N LEU A 293 -0.55 0.09 23.92
CA LEU A 293 -1.50 1.20 23.78
C LEU A 293 -2.70 1.11 24.73
N SER A 294 -3.12 -0.11 25.09
CA SER A 294 -4.29 -0.35 25.96
C SER A 294 -4.05 0.00 27.43
N LYS A 295 -2.79 0.02 27.88
CA LYS A 295 -2.39 0.17 29.30
C LYS A 295 -3.07 -0.83 30.24
N ASN A 296 -3.57 -1.94 29.72
CA ASN A 296 -4.33 -2.93 30.47
C ASN A 296 -3.43 -4.14 30.78
N ILE A 297 -3.06 -4.28 32.07
CA ILE A 297 -2.19 -5.37 32.52
C ILE A 297 -2.79 -6.76 32.27
N LYS A 298 -4.12 -6.90 32.33
CA LYS A 298 -4.81 -8.15 32.04
C LYS A 298 -4.69 -8.52 30.54
N LEU A 299 -4.86 -7.51 29.65
CA LEU A 299 -4.67 -7.71 28.21
C LEU A 299 -3.21 -8.03 27.92
N MET A 300 -2.26 -7.38 28.60
CA MET A 300 -0.84 -7.67 28.46
C MET A 300 -0.52 -9.12 28.86
N GLY A 301 -1.02 -9.58 30.00
CA GLY A 301 -0.89 -10.96 30.44
C GLY A 301 -1.54 -11.96 29.47
N ALA A 302 -2.74 -11.66 28.97
CA ALA A 302 -3.40 -12.48 27.97
C ALA A 302 -2.60 -12.56 26.66
N THR A 303 -2.05 -11.43 26.18
CA THR A 303 -1.22 -11.41 24.95
C THR A 303 0.04 -12.25 25.12
N VAL A 304 0.74 -12.12 26.26
CA VAL A 304 1.91 -12.95 26.55
C VAL A 304 1.54 -14.42 26.58
N PHE A 305 0.45 -14.76 27.28
CA PHE A 305 -0.04 -16.15 27.37
C PHE A 305 -0.37 -16.73 25.99
N PHE A 306 -1.21 -16.04 25.21
CA PHE A 306 -1.57 -16.50 23.88
C PHE A 306 -0.39 -16.46 22.90
N GLY A 307 0.51 -15.49 23.00
CA GLY A 307 1.74 -15.43 22.22
C GLY A 307 2.65 -16.63 22.48
N LEU A 308 2.83 -16.99 23.77
CA LEU A 308 3.59 -18.15 24.18
C LEU A 308 2.91 -19.44 23.73
N PHE A 309 1.57 -19.54 23.90
CA PHE A 309 0.80 -20.68 23.42
C PHE A 309 0.94 -20.86 21.90
N PHE A 310 0.85 -19.77 21.13
CA PHE A 310 1.02 -19.78 19.68
C PHE A 310 2.44 -20.19 19.27
N TYR A 311 3.44 -19.68 19.99
CA TYR A 311 4.84 -20.07 19.80
C TYR A 311 5.03 -21.56 20.06
N VAL A 312 4.57 -22.08 21.20
CA VAL A 312 4.67 -23.50 21.55
C VAL A 312 3.92 -24.36 20.52
N PHE A 313 2.71 -23.97 20.13
CA PHE A 313 1.93 -24.67 19.11
C PHE A 313 2.70 -24.81 17.79
N PHE A 314 3.26 -23.72 17.25
CA PHE A 314 3.96 -23.77 15.97
C PHE A 314 5.40 -24.31 16.08
N ALA A 315 6.14 -24.03 17.14
CA ALA A 315 7.54 -24.42 17.29
C ALA A 315 7.71 -25.86 17.80
N HIS A 316 6.83 -26.30 18.73
CA HIS A 316 7.06 -27.51 19.50
C HIS A 316 6.01 -28.62 19.34
N THR A 317 4.84 -28.34 18.71
CA THR A 317 3.84 -29.39 18.48
C THR A 317 3.82 -29.86 17.03
N TYR A 318 3.14 -30.98 16.75
CA TYR A 318 2.88 -31.52 15.42
C TYR A 318 1.40 -31.56 15.05
N ILE A 319 0.54 -30.92 15.88
CA ILE A 319 -0.92 -30.91 15.72
C ILE A 319 -1.26 -30.19 14.39
N GLY A 320 -2.01 -30.86 13.49
CA GLY A 320 -2.40 -30.33 12.18
C GLY A 320 -1.30 -30.39 11.12
N GLU A 321 -0.27 -31.24 11.26
CA GLU A 321 0.83 -31.36 10.28
C GLU A 321 0.37 -31.93 8.93
N SER A 322 -0.76 -32.63 8.89
CA SER A 322 -1.43 -33.04 7.65
C SER A 322 -1.92 -31.86 6.80
N ASN A 323 -2.17 -30.70 7.44
CA ASN A 323 -2.53 -29.48 6.73
C ASN A 323 -1.27 -28.77 6.24
N THR A 324 -1.11 -28.68 4.91
CA THR A 324 0.05 -28.10 4.26
C THR A 324 0.30 -26.64 4.66
N SER A 325 -0.77 -25.85 4.83
CA SER A 325 -0.68 -24.44 5.27
C SER A 325 -0.12 -24.34 6.71
N ILE A 326 -0.61 -25.18 7.64
CA ILE A 326 -0.11 -25.19 9.02
C ILE A 326 1.34 -25.64 9.05
N ARG A 327 1.69 -26.72 8.35
CA ARG A 327 3.05 -27.22 8.23
C ARG A 327 4.00 -26.13 7.73
N ARG A 328 3.61 -25.40 6.69
CA ARG A 328 4.39 -24.29 6.14
C ARG A 328 4.57 -23.14 7.14
N MET A 329 3.53 -22.76 7.89
CA MET A 329 3.63 -21.70 8.90
C MET A 329 4.58 -22.07 10.06
N ARG A 330 4.70 -23.36 10.40
CA ARG A 330 5.65 -23.85 11.41
C ARG A 330 7.10 -23.53 11.08
N THR A 331 7.48 -23.57 9.80
CA THR A 331 8.86 -23.29 9.42
C THR A 331 9.29 -21.86 9.75
N ALA A 332 8.35 -20.91 9.89
CA ALA A 332 8.63 -19.56 10.35
C ALA A 332 9.19 -19.51 11.78
N PHE A 333 8.82 -20.49 12.61
CA PHE A 333 9.27 -20.60 14.02
C PHE A 333 10.49 -21.49 14.20
N ARG A 334 11.06 -22.03 13.12
CA ARG A 334 12.28 -22.86 13.10
C ARG A 334 13.29 -22.32 12.08
N PRO A 335 13.80 -21.08 12.24
CA PRO A 335 14.59 -20.39 11.22
C PRO A 335 15.90 -21.10 10.87
N THR A 336 16.50 -21.82 11.82
CA THR A 336 17.76 -22.56 11.60
C THR A 336 17.62 -23.75 10.62
N LYS A 337 16.39 -24.25 10.44
CA LYS A 337 16.06 -25.33 9.49
C LYS A 337 15.43 -24.83 8.18
N ASP A 338 15.26 -23.52 8.05
CA ASP A 338 14.63 -22.91 6.88
C ASP A 338 15.70 -22.52 5.86
N ALA A 339 15.77 -23.25 4.75
CA ALA A 339 16.69 -22.98 3.66
C ALA A 339 16.55 -21.54 3.11
N SER A 340 15.31 -21.02 3.02
CA SER A 340 15.08 -19.63 2.56
C SER A 340 15.69 -18.61 3.53
N TYR A 341 15.62 -18.85 4.83
CA TYR A 341 16.21 -17.95 5.83
C TYR A 341 17.75 -17.97 5.76
N ILE A 342 18.34 -19.14 5.58
CA ILE A 342 19.80 -19.30 5.47
C ILE A 342 20.32 -18.56 4.23
N VAL A 343 19.67 -18.74 3.07
CA VAL A 343 20.02 -18.03 1.82
C VAL A 343 19.91 -16.52 1.99
N ARG A 344 18.84 -16.03 2.62
CA ARG A 344 18.68 -14.58 2.89
C ARG A 344 19.81 -14.03 3.75
N LYS A 345 20.19 -14.73 4.81
CA LYS A 345 21.27 -14.31 5.71
C LYS A 345 22.60 -14.25 4.98
N GLU A 346 22.90 -15.24 4.14
CA GLU A 346 24.10 -15.25 3.31
C GLU A 346 24.11 -14.10 2.29
N ASN A 347 22.98 -13.86 1.60
CA ASN A 347 22.82 -12.75 0.69
C ASN A 347 23.01 -11.40 1.39
N GLN A 348 22.46 -11.22 2.59
CA GLN A 348 22.64 -9.99 3.37
C GLN A 348 24.12 -9.80 3.79
N LYS A 349 24.83 -10.87 4.11
CA LYS A 349 26.26 -10.80 4.44
C LYS A 349 27.09 -10.36 3.22
N ARG A 350 26.83 -10.96 2.05
CA ARG A 350 27.47 -10.56 0.77
C ARG A 350 27.18 -9.11 0.41
N LEU A 351 25.93 -8.66 0.59
CA LEU A 351 25.55 -7.27 0.37
C LEU A 351 26.23 -6.32 1.36
N ALA A 352 26.40 -6.72 2.63
CA ALA A 352 27.08 -5.91 3.63
C ALA A 352 28.55 -5.63 3.26
N GLU A 353 29.25 -6.64 2.76
CA GLU A 353 30.62 -6.49 2.26
C GLU A 353 30.69 -5.59 1.03
N TYR A 354 29.76 -5.77 0.08
CA TYR A 354 29.71 -5.00 -1.16
C TYR A 354 29.35 -3.53 -0.93
N LEU A 355 28.37 -3.26 -0.04
CA LEU A 355 27.88 -1.90 0.25
C LEU A 355 28.70 -1.17 1.31
N LYS A 356 29.74 -1.80 1.89
CA LYS A 356 30.56 -1.21 2.95
C LYS A 356 31.12 0.17 2.62
N TYR A 357 31.50 0.38 1.37
CA TYR A 357 32.06 1.66 0.89
C TYR A 357 31.07 2.47 0.05
N LYS A 358 29.78 2.11 0.06
CA LYS A 358 28.71 2.79 -0.68
C LYS A 358 27.62 3.27 0.29
N PRO A 359 27.86 4.32 1.07
CA PRO A 359 26.94 4.80 2.10
C PRO A 359 25.59 5.27 1.52
N PHE A 360 25.57 5.67 0.24
CA PHE A 360 24.38 6.08 -0.53
C PHE A 360 23.82 4.96 -1.41
N GLY A 361 24.33 3.73 -1.30
CA GLY A 361 23.85 2.59 -2.07
C GLY A 361 24.31 2.58 -3.53
N GLU A 362 23.55 1.87 -4.36
CA GLU A 362 23.84 1.71 -5.78
C GLU A 362 23.05 2.68 -6.67
N GLY A 363 22.04 3.36 -6.10
CA GLY A 363 21.09 4.22 -6.78
C GLY A 363 19.69 3.61 -6.87
N LEU A 364 18.67 4.48 -6.94
CA LEU A 364 17.27 4.08 -6.99
C LEU A 364 16.96 3.17 -8.18
N GLY A 365 16.17 2.14 -7.93
CA GLY A 365 15.72 1.18 -8.94
C GLY A 365 16.76 0.13 -9.32
N LEU A 366 17.92 0.09 -8.64
CA LEU A 366 19.00 -0.86 -8.88
C LEU A 366 19.07 -1.96 -7.81
N GLY A 367 18.02 -2.13 -7.02
CA GLY A 367 17.88 -3.16 -5.99
C GLY A 367 16.95 -4.29 -6.41
N GLY A 368 17.48 -5.54 -6.40
CA GLY A 368 16.71 -6.74 -6.67
C GLY A 368 16.74 -7.24 -8.12
N VAL A 369 16.25 -8.45 -8.33
CA VAL A 369 16.32 -9.15 -9.62
C VAL A 369 15.55 -8.47 -10.74
N GLU A 370 14.55 -7.67 -10.44
CA GLU A 370 13.77 -6.88 -11.40
C GLU A 370 14.62 -5.81 -12.08
N ALA A 371 15.71 -5.40 -11.42
CA ALA A 371 16.66 -4.42 -11.93
C ALA A 371 17.73 -5.02 -12.87
N ARG A 372 17.72 -6.33 -13.14
CA ARG A 372 18.67 -6.99 -14.08
C ARG A 372 18.63 -6.39 -15.48
N LYS A 373 17.49 -5.87 -15.91
CA LYS A 373 17.35 -5.17 -17.19
C LYS A 373 18.26 -3.93 -17.33
N TYR A 374 18.75 -3.39 -16.20
CA TYR A 374 19.64 -2.24 -16.16
C TYR A 374 21.12 -2.62 -15.98
N GLY A 375 21.46 -3.91 -15.92
CA GLY A 375 22.83 -4.39 -15.84
C GLY A 375 23.04 -5.46 -14.75
N SER A 376 24.23 -6.09 -14.81
CA SER A 376 24.62 -7.19 -13.90
C SER A 376 25.49 -6.63 -12.76
N ARG A 377 24.86 -6.19 -11.70
CA ARG A 377 25.52 -5.76 -10.45
C ARG A 377 25.17 -6.73 -9.32
N LEU A 378 25.92 -6.76 -8.23
CA LEU A 378 25.59 -7.64 -7.12
C LEU A 378 24.17 -7.36 -6.57
N THR A 379 23.78 -6.08 -6.50
CA THR A 379 22.45 -5.65 -6.06
C THR A 379 21.32 -6.07 -7.00
N THR A 380 21.59 -6.22 -8.30
CA THR A 380 20.61 -6.69 -9.29
C THR A 380 20.57 -8.22 -9.44
N LEU A 381 21.57 -8.91 -8.91
CA LEU A 381 21.64 -10.37 -8.94
C LEU A 381 21.00 -11.02 -7.70
N ILE A 382 21.01 -10.33 -6.58
CA ILE A 382 20.47 -10.82 -5.30
C ILE A 382 18.99 -10.42 -5.17
N PRO A 383 18.08 -11.39 -4.91
CA PRO A 383 16.68 -11.08 -4.63
C PRO A 383 16.53 -10.21 -3.37
N HIS A 384 15.70 -9.18 -3.45
CA HIS A 384 15.35 -8.35 -2.30
C HIS A 384 14.13 -8.94 -1.57
N ASP A 385 14.34 -9.98 -0.79
CA ASP A 385 13.26 -10.61 -0.01
C ASP A 385 12.75 -9.73 1.16
N SER A 386 13.49 -8.69 1.50
CA SER A 386 13.17 -7.71 2.54
C SER A 386 13.08 -6.32 1.93
N PHE A 387 12.03 -5.58 2.29
CA PHE A 387 11.92 -4.19 1.87
C PHE A 387 13.06 -3.32 2.40
N TYR A 388 13.50 -3.55 3.63
CA TYR A 388 14.61 -2.80 4.22
C TYR A 388 15.94 -3.07 3.51
N VAL A 389 16.14 -4.31 3.04
CA VAL A 389 17.31 -4.65 2.22
C VAL A 389 17.24 -3.95 0.87
N LYS A 390 16.05 -3.84 0.25
CA LYS A 390 15.87 -3.07 -0.98
C LYS A 390 16.26 -1.61 -0.80
N ILE A 391 15.73 -0.94 0.23
CA ILE A 391 16.10 0.45 0.54
C ILE A 391 17.60 0.57 0.78
N TRP A 392 18.19 -0.38 1.53
CA TRP A 392 19.63 -0.38 1.76
C TRP A 392 20.46 -0.53 0.48
N MET A 393 20.06 -1.42 -0.43
CA MET A 393 20.72 -1.58 -1.73
C MET A 393 20.65 -0.33 -2.58
N GLU A 394 19.48 0.32 -2.61
CA GLU A 394 19.20 1.45 -3.49
C GLU A 394 19.71 2.79 -2.94
N THR A 395 19.58 3.02 -1.63
CA THR A 395 19.84 4.31 -0.98
C THR A 395 20.92 4.25 0.11
N GLY A 396 21.56 3.11 0.25
CA GLY A 396 22.61 2.88 1.23
C GLY A 396 22.11 2.91 2.68
N ILE A 397 23.08 2.88 3.61
CA ILE A 397 22.79 2.95 5.03
C ILE A 397 22.19 4.28 5.44
N VAL A 398 22.58 5.38 4.76
CA VAL A 398 22.05 6.72 5.03
C VAL A 398 20.56 6.77 4.73
N GLY A 399 20.13 6.30 3.56
CA GLY A 399 18.73 6.26 3.20
C GLY A 399 17.91 5.29 4.08
N LEU A 400 18.46 4.14 4.43
CA LEU A 400 17.81 3.19 5.33
C LEU A 400 17.55 3.81 6.72
N VAL A 401 18.56 4.44 7.32
CA VAL A 401 18.42 5.11 8.63
C VAL A 401 17.41 6.25 8.54
N LEU A 402 17.48 7.08 7.50
CA LEU A 402 16.53 8.16 7.27
C LEU A 402 15.09 7.62 7.16
N PHE A 403 14.87 6.60 6.33
CA PHE A 403 13.57 5.96 6.16
C PHE A 403 13.01 5.46 7.49
N LEU A 404 13.78 4.65 8.21
CA LEU A 404 13.36 4.09 9.51
C LEU A 404 13.06 5.20 10.52
N THR A 405 13.89 6.24 10.59
CA THR A 405 13.68 7.38 11.50
C THR A 405 12.35 8.07 11.22
N ILE A 406 12.02 8.36 9.95
CA ILE A 406 10.76 9.02 9.57
C ILE A 406 9.57 8.18 10.02
N TYR A 407 9.54 6.89 9.68
CA TYR A 407 8.38 6.04 9.97
C TYR A 407 8.25 5.71 11.46
N VAL A 408 9.35 5.45 12.15
CA VAL A 408 9.33 5.20 13.61
C VAL A 408 8.89 6.45 14.37
N CYS A 409 9.46 7.63 14.07
CA CYS A 409 9.04 8.88 14.70
C CYS A 409 7.56 9.21 14.45
N THR A 410 7.08 8.96 13.22
CA THR A 410 5.66 9.14 12.86
C THR A 410 4.77 8.20 13.68
N LEU A 411 5.12 6.92 13.77
CA LEU A 411 4.38 5.93 14.54
C LEU A 411 4.37 6.28 16.04
N LEU A 412 5.52 6.61 16.61
CA LEU A 412 5.63 7.02 18.03
C LEU A 412 4.78 8.26 18.32
N ARG A 413 4.80 9.25 17.43
CA ARG A 413 3.93 10.43 17.54
C ARG A 413 2.46 10.07 17.47
N GLY A 414 2.08 9.17 16.55
CA GLY A 414 0.72 8.64 16.44
C GLY A 414 0.29 7.94 17.73
N CYS A 415 1.12 7.04 18.27
CA CYS A 415 0.87 6.35 19.54
C CYS A 415 0.70 7.34 20.70
N TYR A 416 1.55 8.36 20.80
CA TYR A 416 1.43 9.41 21.81
C TYR A 416 0.07 10.14 21.71
N LEU A 417 -0.35 10.54 20.52
CA LEU A 417 -1.63 11.21 20.30
C LEU A 417 -2.82 10.31 20.67
N ILE A 418 -2.79 9.04 20.27
CA ILE A 418 -3.82 8.04 20.60
C ILE A 418 -3.94 7.86 22.12
N MET A 419 -2.81 7.77 22.82
CA MET A 419 -2.80 7.50 24.26
C MET A 419 -3.20 8.69 25.13
N PHE A 420 -2.87 9.92 24.70
CA PHE A 420 -2.94 11.09 25.59
C PHE A 420 -3.84 12.21 25.09
N ARG A 421 -4.17 12.27 23.79
CA ARG A 421 -4.90 13.40 23.21
C ARG A 421 -6.30 13.08 22.73
N ILE A 422 -6.55 11.86 22.27
CA ILE A 422 -7.84 11.48 21.67
C ILE A 422 -8.79 11.00 22.76
N LYS A 423 -9.88 11.75 22.97
CA LYS A 423 -10.89 11.48 24.00
C LYS A 423 -12.05 10.61 23.51
N ASN A 424 -12.39 10.66 22.22
CA ASN A 424 -13.45 9.85 21.64
C ASN A 424 -13.01 8.38 21.56
N ASN A 425 -13.67 7.50 22.32
CA ASN A 425 -13.29 6.09 22.43
C ASN A 425 -13.37 5.33 21.09
N GLU A 426 -14.36 5.60 20.26
CA GLU A 426 -14.55 4.95 18.98
C GLU A 426 -13.46 5.37 17.98
N LEU A 427 -13.22 6.68 17.86
CA LEU A 427 -12.13 7.21 17.05
C LEU A 427 -10.78 6.70 17.54
N ARG A 428 -10.54 6.73 18.85
CA ARG A 428 -9.32 6.20 19.46
C ARG A 428 -9.11 4.72 19.12
N GLY A 429 -10.17 3.91 19.17
CA GLY A 429 -10.13 2.49 18.83
C GLY A 429 -9.73 2.25 17.38
N ILE A 430 -10.35 2.95 16.43
CA ILE A 430 -10.03 2.81 15.00
C ILE A 430 -8.60 3.26 14.72
N LEU A 431 -8.15 4.37 15.32
CA LEU A 431 -6.78 4.84 15.13
C LEU A 431 -5.75 3.90 15.79
N THR A 432 -6.09 3.30 16.93
CA THR A 432 -5.29 2.23 17.53
C THR A 432 -5.19 1.05 16.55
N ALA A 433 -6.28 0.65 15.91
CA ALA A 433 -6.30 -0.44 14.94
C ALA A 433 -5.38 -0.14 13.74
N ILE A 434 -5.45 1.08 13.20
CA ILE A 434 -4.57 1.53 12.10
C ILE A 434 -3.10 1.51 12.55
N ALA A 435 -2.76 2.09 13.70
CA ALA A 435 -1.39 2.11 14.22
C ALA A 435 -0.84 0.70 14.45
N CYS A 436 -1.65 -0.20 15.03
CA CYS A 436 -1.29 -1.60 15.24
C CYS A 436 -1.06 -2.33 13.91
N GLY A 437 -1.92 -2.11 12.93
CA GLY A 437 -1.77 -2.68 11.60
C GLY A 437 -0.51 -2.19 10.90
N ILE A 438 -0.22 -0.88 10.93
CA ILE A 438 0.99 -0.29 10.34
C ILE A 438 2.24 -0.85 11.02
N PHE A 439 2.27 -0.92 12.35
CA PHE A 439 3.40 -1.49 13.07
C PHE A 439 3.64 -2.97 12.68
N GLY A 440 2.56 -3.76 12.59
CA GLY A 440 2.63 -5.14 12.13
C GLY A 440 3.20 -5.25 10.72
N LEU A 441 2.77 -4.37 9.80
CA LEU A 441 3.33 -4.30 8.45
C LEU A 441 4.82 -3.91 8.46
N MET A 442 5.24 -2.97 9.30
CA MET A 442 6.66 -2.61 9.44
C MET A 442 7.51 -3.81 9.88
N ILE A 443 7.02 -4.64 10.81
CA ILE A 443 7.72 -5.88 11.21
C ILE A 443 7.75 -6.88 10.05
N SER A 444 6.63 -7.10 9.38
CA SER A 444 6.53 -8.04 8.26
C SER A 444 7.39 -7.65 7.05
N ALA A 445 7.66 -6.35 6.87
CA ALA A 445 8.51 -5.81 5.81
C ALA A 445 9.98 -6.27 5.88
N TYR A 446 10.43 -6.80 7.02
CA TYR A 446 11.72 -7.48 7.13
C TYR A 446 11.76 -8.79 6.32
N GLY A 447 10.63 -9.46 6.17
CA GLY A 447 10.53 -10.73 5.44
C GLY A 447 9.82 -10.66 4.10
N ASN A 448 9.30 -9.48 3.72
CA ASN A 448 8.55 -9.29 2.48
C ASN A 448 8.77 -7.86 1.95
N ALA A 449 8.93 -7.71 0.63
CA ALA A 449 9.20 -6.42 -0.01
C ALA A 449 7.93 -5.78 -0.59
N PHE A 450 6.91 -5.51 0.23
CA PHE A 450 5.61 -5.01 -0.23
C PHE A 450 5.38 -3.50 -0.03
N PHE A 451 6.21 -2.79 0.73
CA PHE A 451 6.12 -1.32 0.85
C PHE A 451 6.31 -0.68 -0.52
N PHE A 452 5.59 0.41 -0.78
CA PHE A 452 5.49 1.09 -2.08
C PHE A 452 4.95 0.24 -3.23
N GLN A 453 4.54 -1.01 -2.99
CA GLN A 453 3.78 -1.78 -3.96
C GLN A 453 2.27 -1.47 -3.83
N PHE A 454 1.56 -1.53 -4.96
CA PHE A 454 0.10 -1.43 -4.97
C PHE A 454 -0.53 -2.65 -4.27
N PRO A 455 -1.58 -2.49 -3.49
CA PRO A 455 -2.24 -1.26 -3.06
C PRO A 455 -1.68 -0.67 -1.76
N THR A 456 -0.61 -1.22 -1.22
CA THR A 456 -0.12 -0.96 0.13
C THR A 456 0.41 0.46 0.31
N CYS A 457 0.89 1.10 -0.76
CA CYS A 457 1.54 2.42 -0.72
C CYS A 457 0.68 3.54 -0.12
N LEU A 458 -0.66 3.48 -0.24
CA LEU A 458 -1.56 4.49 0.33
C LEU A 458 -1.84 4.31 1.83
N LEU A 459 -1.68 3.10 2.37
CA LEU A 459 -2.06 2.81 3.75
C LEU A 459 -1.17 3.51 4.79
N TYR A 460 0.11 3.72 4.46
CA TYR A 460 1.09 4.28 5.40
C TYR A 460 1.13 5.80 5.44
N THR A 461 0.60 6.44 4.42
CA THR A 461 0.74 7.88 4.22
C THR A 461 -0.53 8.64 4.60
N SER A 462 -1.58 7.93 5.07
CA SER A 462 -2.83 8.56 5.47
C SER A 462 -2.73 9.03 6.94
N PRO A 463 -2.69 10.35 7.20
CA PRO A 463 -2.66 10.86 8.56
C PRO A 463 -4.02 10.70 9.24
N SER A 464 -3.94 10.56 10.56
CA SER A 464 -5.08 10.40 11.46
C SER A 464 -6.03 11.61 11.43
N PRO A 465 -7.35 11.41 11.33
CA PRO A 465 -8.32 12.49 11.49
C PRO A 465 -8.32 13.06 12.90
N ARG A 466 -8.70 14.33 13.04
CA ARG A 466 -8.75 15.07 14.30
C ARG A 466 -9.91 14.62 15.15
N ASP A 467 -9.71 14.67 16.46
CA ASP A 467 -10.80 14.65 17.41
C ASP A 467 -11.47 16.05 17.41
N PRO A 468 -12.76 16.17 17.03
CA PRO A 468 -13.46 17.45 17.01
C PRO A 468 -13.59 18.11 18.41
N LYS A 469 -13.28 17.38 19.49
CA LYS A 469 -13.29 17.91 20.86
C LYS A 469 -11.95 18.52 21.30
N THR A 470 -10.92 18.46 20.47
CA THR A 470 -9.59 19.02 20.76
C THR A 470 -9.17 20.18 19.85
N SER A 471 -10.08 20.62 18.96
CA SER A 471 -9.89 21.80 18.10
C SER A 471 -10.47 23.07 18.72
#